data_62fa941576a307f5a9574b7574b820d7
#
_entry.id   62fa941576a307f5a9574b7574b820d7
#
_cell.length_a   1.000
_cell.length_b   1.000
_cell.length_c   1.000
_cell.angle_alpha   90.00
_cell.angle_beta   90.00
_cell.angle_gamma   90.00
#
_symmetry.space_group_name_H-M   'P 1'
#
loop_
_entity.id
_entity.type
_entity.pdbx_description
1 polymer ?
#
loop_
_entity_poly.entity_id
_entity_poly.type
_entity_poly.pdbx_seq_one_letter_code
_entity_poly.pdbx_strand_id
1 'polypeptide(L)'
;MYTMSQINHIKDLSNCGYRISEISKKTGADPKTIRKYLSQEDFSPVPPVVQTQPSKLDPFKPVIQEWLDEDKKHWRKQHHSAQRIYERLVEEQGYTGSYSVVQRYLKKCRSVQTEKANLELVWDPGPAQVDFGEADFYESGKLIRKKYLTLSFPYSNDGYSQVFGGETAECVCQGLVDIFEFIGGVPPMLIFDNATGVGRRIGDVIHEAELFSRFRTHYHFRVRFCNPYSGWEKGNVERKVDYTRANLFVPVPHFSDIVQYNHKLLLKHERKASELHYKKQVPICELFEEDRKALLMLPPKPFNVCRYEWLKADGYGKVCMDGKHFYSTRPENANQKVLVGIHAHTIDILTEEGQVITTHKRVFGDNRSDVSDYTTTLAVLMKNSGAWGNSGLRQETPDALRTYMDAQPKEKLKDCLRIMNELTNQYGFQAAASAMEMACARGNINICDASVLAARITGYGISTPPETGPSLEIYDEAFLKGGNKAL
;
A
#
# COMPACT_ATOMS: atom_id res chain seq x y z
N MET A 1 -47.22 4.14 23.95
CA MET A 1 -47.44 2.76 24.46
C MET A 1 -46.96 2.76 25.90
N TYR A 2 -47.69 2.16 26.85
CA TYR A 2 -47.28 2.10 28.25
C TYR A 2 -46.15 1.09 28.43
N THR A 3 -45.21 1.37 29.31
CA THR A 3 -44.14 0.45 29.67
C THR A 3 -44.64 -0.70 30.56
N MET A 4 -43.97 -1.84 30.56
CA MET A 4 -44.37 -2.95 31.44
C MET A 4 -44.42 -2.54 32.92
N SER A 5 -43.52 -1.66 33.38
CA SER A 5 -43.53 -1.10 34.72
C SER A 5 -44.79 -0.32 35.03
N GLN A 6 -45.27 0.50 34.10
CA GLN A 6 -46.52 1.26 34.23
C GLN A 6 -47.77 0.33 34.23
N ILE A 7 -47.70 -0.73 33.40
CA ILE A 7 -48.79 -1.73 33.34
C ILE A 7 -48.85 -2.54 34.67
N ASN A 8 -47.71 -2.95 35.19
CA ASN A 8 -47.62 -3.62 36.48
C ASN A 8 -48.16 -2.73 37.60
N HIS A 9 -47.80 -1.46 37.63
CA HIS A 9 -48.32 -0.52 38.62
C HIS A 9 -49.86 -0.36 38.56
N ILE A 10 -50.44 -0.39 37.33
CA ILE A 10 -51.90 -0.38 37.16
C ILE A 10 -52.54 -1.66 37.73
N LYS A 11 -51.92 -2.84 37.49
CA LYS A 11 -52.41 -4.12 38.03
C LYS A 11 -52.28 -4.19 39.54
N ASP A 12 -51.18 -3.71 40.09
CA ASP A 12 -50.93 -3.69 41.52
C ASP A 12 -51.99 -2.80 42.24
N LEU A 13 -52.29 -1.63 41.70
CA LEU A 13 -53.33 -0.76 42.27
C LEU A 13 -54.73 -1.43 42.19
N SER A 14 -55.00 -2.17 41.09
CA SER A 14 -56.26 -2.93 41.00
C SER A 14 -56.34 -4.06 42.03
N ASN A 15 -55.22 -4.78 42.20
CA ASN A 15 -55.11 -5.87 43.23
C ASN A 15 -55.26 -5.31 44.65
N CYS A 16 -54.84 -4.08 44.91
CA CYS A 16 -55.03 -3.38 46.15
C CYS A 16 -56.48 -2.85 46.35
N GLY A 17 -57.42 -3.15 45.43
CA GLY A 17 -58.83 -2.83 45.55
C GLY A 17 -59.23 -1.42 45.08
N TYR A 18 -58.35 -0.64 44.42
CA TYR A 18 -58.66 0.66 43.89
C TYR A 18 -59.62 0.56 42.68
N ARG A 19 -60.58 1.45 42.61
CA ARG A 19 -61.50 1.54 41.45
C ARG A 19 -60.79 2.16 40.25
N ILE A 20 -61.28 1.88 39.06
CA ILE A 20 -60.69 2.36 37.77
C ILE A 20 -60.54 3.91 37.77
N SER A 21 -61.50 4.62 38.34
CA SER A 21 -61.45 6.08 38.46
C SER A 21 -60.32 6.58 39.38
N GLU A 22 -60.00 5.84 40.44
CA GLU A 22 -58.91 6.15 41.37
C GLU A 22 -57.54 5.81 40.78
N ILE A 23 -57.46 4.67 40.07
CA ILE A 23 -56.26 4.26 39.31
C ILE A 23 -55.93 5.31 38.23
N SER A 24 -56.99 5.80 37.53
CA SER A 24 -56.82 6.85 36.51
C SER A 24 -56.25 8.15 37.13
N LYS A 25 -56.76 8.55 38.27
CA LYS A 25 -56.28 9.77 38.99
C LYS A 25 -54.83 9.59 39.47
N LYS A 26 -54.43 8.40 39.93
CA LYS A 26 -53.09 8.11 40.45
C LYS A 26 -52.03 7.96 39.35
N THR A 27 -52.40 7.32 38.25
CA THR A 27 -51.46 6.97 37.16
C THR A 27 -51.49 7.93 35.97
N GLY A 28 -52.52 8.79 35.89
CA GLY A 28 -52.78 9.66 34.72
C GLY A 28 -53.23 8.87 33.47
N ALA A 29 -53.50 7.56 33.59
CA ALA A 29 -53.89 6.74 32.47
C ALA A 29 -55.38 6.87 32.16
N ASP A 30 -55.74 6.85 30.87
CA ASP A 30 -57.13 6.86 30.43
C ASP A 30 -57.90 5.61 30.93
N PRO A 31 -59.12 5.71 31.44
CA PRO A 31 -59.91 4.59 31.93
C PRO A 31 -60.11 3.45 30.90
N LYS A 32 -60.17 3.74 29.60
CA LYS A 32 -60.23 2.72 28.55
C LYS A 32 -58.94 1.90 28.49
N THR A 33 -57.79 2.60 28.64
CA THR A 33 -56.47 1.96 28.64
C THR A 33 -56.30 1.08 29.88
N ILE A 34 -56.76 1.55 31.05
CA ILE A 34 -56.72 0.77 32.29
C ILE A 34 -57.56 -0.52 32.12
N ARG A 35 -58.81 -0.43 31.65
CA ARG A 35 -59.63 -1.61 31.37
C ARG A 35 -58.96 -2.59 30.42
N LYS A 36 -58.37 -2.08 29.34
CA LYS A 36 -57.63 -2.90 28.37
C LYS A 36 -56.54 -3.73 29.03
N TYR A 37 -55.71 -3.10 29.86
CA TYR A 37 -54.59 -3.83 30.50
C TYR A 37 -55.03 -4.72 31.65
N LEU A 38 -56.13 -4.37 32.34
CA LEU A 38 -56.70 -5.23 33.37
C LEU A 38 -57.36 -6.48 32.78
N SER A 39 -57.99 -6.36 31.64
CA SER A 39 -58.60 -7.52 30.93
C SER A 39 -57.63 -8.34 30.13
N GLN A 40 -56.40 -7.87 29.95
CA GLN A 40 -55.36 -8.61 29.24
C GLN A 40 -54.73 -9.67 30.17
N GLU A 41 -54.94 -10.92 29.83
CA GLU A 41 -54.43 -12.08 30.62
C GLU A 41 -53.00 -12.48 30.20
N ASP A 42 -52.71 -12.40 28.90
CA ASP A 42 -51.43 -12.79 28.33
C ASP A 42 -50.57 -11.59 27.93
N PHE A 43 -49.37 -11.55 28.52
CA PHE A 43 -48.31 -10.57 28.24
C PHE A 43 -47.06 -11.22 27.65
N SER A 44 -47.18 -12.45 27.13
CA SER A 44 -46.09 -13.12 26.48
C SER A 44 -45.59 -12.28 25.28
N PRO A 45 -44.28 -12.23 25.04
CA PRO A 45 -43.74 -11.51 23.90
C PRO A 45 -44.29 -12.06 22.58
N VAL A 46 -44.93 -11.21 21.79
CA VAL A 46 -45.43 -11.56 20.46
C VAL A 46 -44.39 -11.11 19.45
N PRO A 47 -44.00 -11.95 18.45
CA PRO A 47 -43.09 -11.53 17.39
C PRO A 47 -43.61 -10.26 16.71
N PRO A 48 -42.72 -9.27 16.42
CA PRO A 48 -43.14 -8.04 15.76
C PRO A 48 -43.66 -8.35 14.36
N VAL A 49 -44.96 -8.08 14.16
CA VAL A 49 -45.56 -8.16 12.85
C VAL A 49 -45.14 -6.94 12.04
N VAL A 50 -44.35 -7.15 10.97
CA VAL A 50 -43.99 -6.08 10.04
C VAL A 50 -45.25 -5.62 9.32
N GLN A 51 -45.80 -4.50 9.75
CA GLN A 51 -46.92 -3.87 9.02
C GLN A 51 -46.37 -3.27 7.72
N THR A 52 -46.65 -3.92 6.59
CA THR A 52 -46.38 -3.38 5.28
C THR A 52 -47.44 -2.30 4.98
N GLN A 53 -46.99 -1.04 5.06
CA GLN A 53 -47.86 0.06 4.61
C GLN A 53 -47.97 0.03 3.07
N PRO A 54 -49.18 0.20 2.50
CA PRO A 54 -49.36 0.26 1.06
C PRO A 54 -48.53 1.40 0.47
N SER A 55 -47.78 1.11 -0.58
CA SER A 55 -46.96 2.08 -1.29
C SER A 55 -47.60 2.52 -2.58
N LYS A 56 -47.43 3.79 -2.97
CA LYS A 56 -47.84 4.29 -4.29
C LYS A 56 -47.19 3.50 -5.44
N LEU A 57 -46.11 2.76 -5.16
CA LEU A 57 -45.44 1.91 -6.14
C LEU A 57 -46.10 0.54 -6.32
N ASP A 58 -46.93 0.09 -5.39
CA ASP A 58 -47.44 -1.29 -5.39
C ASP A 58 -48.21 -1.65 -6.70
N PRO A 59 -49.03 -0.79 -7.29
CA PRO A 59 -49.68 -1.08 -8.57
C PRO A 59 -48.73 -1.27 -9.74
N PHE A 60 -47.52 -0.67 -9.66
CA PHE A 60 -46.55 -0.66 -10.76
C PHE A 60 -45.46 -1.76 -10.62
N LYS A 61 -45.44 -2.49 -9.49
CA LYS A 61 -44.47 -3.58 -9.27
C LYS A 61 -44.48 -4.68 -10.33
N PRO A 62 -45.64 -5.13 -10.83
CA PRO A 62 -45.69 -6.13 -11.91
C PRO A 62 -44.99 -5.65 -13.18
N VAL A 63 -45.24 -4.41 -13.60
CA VAL A 63 -44.65 -3.80 -14.80
C VAL A 63 -43.11 -3.68 -14.63
N ILE A 64 -42.64 -3.26 -13.45
CA ILE A 64 -41.21 -3.21 -13.17
C ILE A 64 -40.58 -4.60 -13.26
N GLN A 65 -41.27 -5.62 -12.76
CA GLN A 65 -40.76 -7.00 -12.80
C GLN A 65 -40.66 -7.51 -14.24
N GLU A 66 -41.65 -7.21 -15.09
CA GLU A 66 -41.63 -7.54 -16.51
C GLU A 66 -40.40 -6.91 -17.21
N TRP A 67 -40.13 -5.60 -16.98
CA TRP A 67 -38.97 -4.93 -17.54
C TRP A 67 -37.64 -5.53 -17.04
N LEU A 68 -37.58 -5.92 -15.77
CA LEU A 68 -36.38 -6.58 -15.23
C LEU A 68 -36.18 -7.98 -15.80
N ASP A 69 -37.22 -8.70 -16.10
CA ASP A 69 -37.15 -10.02 -16.71
C ASP A 69 -36.80 -9.93 -18.20
N GLU A 70 -37.23 -8.87 -18.88
CA GLU A 70 -36.85 -8.56 -20.26
C GLU A 70 -35.33 -8.17 -20.31
N ASP A 71 -34.86 -7.37 -19.38
CA ASP A 71 -33.42 -7.04 -19.25
C ASP A 71 -32.53 -8.28 -19.25
N LYS A 72 -32.96 -9.37 -18.60
CA LYS A 72 -32.19 -10.63 -18.55
C LYS A 72 -31.90 -11.25 -19.90
N LYS A 73 -32.71 -10.93 -20.91
CA LYS A 73 -32.58 -11.44 -22.28
C LYS A 73 -31.61 -10.61 -23.12
N HIS A 74 -31.23 -9.44 -22.66
CA HIS A 74 -30.43 -8.47 -23.39
C HIS A 74 -29.03 -8.31 -22.82
N TRP A 75 -28.16 -7.66 -23.56
CA TRP A 75 -26.77 -7.39 -23.14
C TRP A 75 -26.73 -6.53 -21.87
N ARG A 76 -25.99 -6.96 -20.87
CA ARG A 76 -25.89 -6.35 -19.53
C ARG A 76 -25.70 -4.83 -19.53
N LYS A 77 -24.95 -4.27 -20.49
CA LYS A 77 -24.74 -2.81 -20.58
C LYS A 77 -25.95 -2.04 -21.08
N GLN A 78 -26.98 -2.72 -21.58
CA GLN A 78 -28.25 -2.15 -22.04
C GLN A 78 -29.41 -2.37 -21.07
N HIS A 79 -29.16 -2.93 -19.89
CA HIS A 79 -30.18 -3.10 -18.86
C HIS A 79 -30.62 -1.74 -18.31
N HIS A 80 -31.90 -1.64 -17.94
CA HIS A 80 -32.45 -0.43 -17.33
C HIS A 80 -31.68 0.00 -16.10
N SER A 81 -31.31 1.26 -16.02
CA SER A 81 -30.86 1.89 -14.77
C SER A 81 -32.07 2.19 -13.87
N ALA A 82 -31.87 2.41 -12.57
CA ALA A 82 -32.96 2.80 -11.69
C ALA A 82 -33.62 4.12 -12.12
N GLN A 83 -32.81 5.05 -12.64
CA GLN A 83 -33.27 6.31 -13.18
C GLN A 83 -34.18 6.08 -14.42
N ARG A 84 -33.76 5.22 -15.34
CA ARG A 84 -34.54 4.96 -16.55
C ARG A 84 -35.88 4.26 -16.25
N ILE A 85 -35.91 3.33 -15.28
CA ILE A 85 -37.17 2.73 -14.81
C ILE A 85 -38.10 3.79 -14.22
N TYR A 86 -37.57 4.71 -13.42
CA TYR A 86 -38.37 5.79 -12.85
C TYR A 86 -38.96 6.69 -13.95
N GLU A 87 -38.17 7.11 -14.92
CA GLU A 87 -38.61 7.93 -16.06
C GLU A 87 -39.71 7.23 -16.84
N ARG A 88 -39.53 5.95 -17.21
CA ARG A 88 -40.52 5.16 -17.89
C ARG A 88 -41.82 5.00 -17.08
N LEU A 89 -41.73 4.82 -15.75
CA LEU A 89 -42.91 4.78 -14.88
C LEU A 89 -43.69 6.09 -14.90
N VAL A 90 -43.02 7.24 -14.94
CA VAL A 90 -43.62 8.55 -15.02
C VAL A 90 -44.24 8.77 -16.42
N GLU A 91 -43.47 8.49 -17.48
CA GLU A 91 -43.84 8.76 -18.87
C GLU A 91 -44.95 7.79 -19.37
N GLU A 92 -44.77 6.49 -19.10
CA GLU A 92 -45.62 5.44 -19.71
C GLU A 92 -46.81 5.02 -18.81
N GLN A 93 -46.63 5.14 -17.47
CA GLN A 93 -47.59 4.61 -16.50
C GLN A 93 -48.16 5.70 -15.56
N GLY A 94 -47.77 6.96 -15.70
CA GLY A 94 -48.29 8.06 -14.88
C GLY A 94 -47.95 8.00 -13.39
N TYR A 95 -46.78 7.39 -13.04
CA TYR A 95 -46.35 7.31 -11.63
C TYR A 95 -46.05 8.67 -11.03
N THR A 96 -46.64 8.96 -9.87
CA THR A 96 -46.51 10.25 -9.17
C THR A 96 -45.68 10.18 -7.87
N GLY A 97 -45.05 9.05 -7.62
CA GLY A 97 -44.17 8.85 -6.44
C GLY A 97 -42.73 9.33 -6.65
N SER A 98 -41.93 9.26 -5.57
CA SER A 98 -40.54 9.70 -5.64
C SER A 98 -39.58 8.63 -6.22
N TYR A 99 -38.52 9.10 -6.85
CA TYR A 99 -37.43 8.25 -7.37
C TYR A 99 -36.82 7.34 -6.25
N SER A 100 -36.67 7.85 -5.03
CA SER A 100 -36.07 7.10 -3.91
C SER A 100 -36.86 5.82 -3.56
N VAL A 101 -38.19 5.82 -3.75
CA VAL A 101 -39.05 4.64 -3.53
C VAL A 101 -38.77 3.57 -4.58
N VAL A 102 -38.68 3.97 -5.86
CA VAL A 102 -38.35 3.09 -6.98
C VAL A 102 -36.95 2.50 -6.80
N GLN A 103 -35.96 3.35 -6.50
CA GLN A 103 -34.58 2.92 -6.26
C GLN A 103 -34.48 1.87 -5.14
N ARG A 104 -35.16 2.11 -4.01
CA ARG A 104 -35.18 1.19 -2.87
C ARG A 104 -35.81 -0.16 -3.25
N TYR A 105 -36.90 -0.13 -3.98
CA TYR A 105 -37.56 -1.34 -4.47
C TYR A 105 -36.66 -2.13 -5.42
N LEU A 106 -36.05 -1.46 -6.40
CA LEU A 106 -35.14 -2.10 -7.36
C LEU A 106 -33.91 -2.70 -6.66
N LYS A 107 -33.37 -1.99 -5.66
CA LYS A 107 -32.28 -2.53 -4.83
C LYS A 107 -32.72 -3.83 -4.14
N LYS A 108 -33.94 -3.89 -3.62
CA LYS A 108 -34.50 -5.11 -3.02
C LYS A 108 -34.68 -6.23 -4.06
N CYS A 109 -35.26 -5.95 -5.21
CA CYS A 109 -35.44 -6.93 -6.28
C CYS A 109 -34.11 -7.51 -6.77
N ARG A 110 -33.12 -6.66 -7.03
CA ARG A 110 -31.78 -7.07 -7.46
C ARG A 110 -31.01 -7.82 -6.37
N SER A 111 -31.26 -7.54 -5.08
CA SER A 111 -30.61 -8.23 -3.97
C SER A 111 -31.21 -9.59 -3.63
N VAL A 112 -32.48 -9.84 -3.99
CA VAL A 112 -33.14 -11.15 -3.76
C VAL A 112 -32.63 -12.21 -4.75
N GLN A 113 -32.08 -11.79 -5.90
CA GLN A 113 -31.55 -12.72 -6.92
C GLN A 113 -30.12 -13.21 -6.64
N THR A 114 -29.45 -12.67 -5.62
CA THR A 114 -28.11 -13.10 -5.23
C THR A 114 -28.24 -13.91 -3.95
N GLU A 115 -27.86 -15.17 -3.97
CA GLU A 115 -27.69 -15.95 -2.74
C GLU A 115 -26.73 -15.18 -1.81
N LYS A 116 -27.24 -14.76 -0.67
CA LYS A 116 -26.48 -13.95 0.30
C LYS A 116 -25.71 -14.78 1.32
N ALA A 117 -25.99 -16.08 1.38
CA ALA A 117 -25.32 -16.99 2.28
C ALA A 117 -24.03 -17.51 1.63
N ASN A 118 -22.90 -17.03 2.11
CA ASN A 118 -21.61 -17.60 1.75
C ASN A 118 -21.23 -18.65 2.79
N LEU A 119 -20.67 -19.78 2.34
CA LEU A 119 -20.07 -20.75 3.23
C LEU A 119 -18.84 -20.14 3.88
N GLU A 120 -18.68 -20.39 5.17
CA GLU A 120 -17.47 -20.03 5.86
C GLU A 120 -16.31 -20.89 5.35
N LEU A 121 -15.26 -20.27 4.83
CA LEU A 121 -14.06 -21.00 4.40
C LEU A 121 -13.24 -21.42 5.62
N VAL A 122 -12.96 -22.69 5.71
CA VAL A 122 -12.00 -23.25 6.65
C VAL A 122 -10.67 -23.38 5.93
N TRP A 123 -9.62 -22.85 6.53
CA TRP A 123 -8.28 -22.89 5.99
C TRP A 123 -7.39 -23.83 6.79
N ASP A 124 -6.63 -24.66 6.08
CA ASP A 124 -5.54 -25.42 6.67
C ASP A 124 -4.32 -24.51 6.88
N PRO A 125 -3.43 -24.84 7.82
CA PRO A 125 -2.17 -24.12 8.00
C PRO A 125 -1.29 -24.15 6.76
N GLY A 126 -0.58 -23.05 6.51
CA GLY A 126 0.48 -22.91 5.49
C GLY A 126 0.12 -22.15 4.23
N PRO A 127 -1.05 -22.31 3.57
CA PRO A 127 -1.42 -21.49 2.43
C PRO A 127 -1.50 -20.01 2.79
N ALA A 128 -1.02 -19.16 1.88
CA ALA A 128 -1.06 -17.72 2.06
C ALA A 128 -1.73 -16.99 0.87
N GLN A 129 -2.38 -15.89 1.15
CA GLN A 129 -3.00 -15.01 0.17
C GLN A 129 -2.13 -13.78 -0.07
N VAL A 130 -2.04 -13.32 -1.32
CA VAL A 130 -1.24 -12.16 -1.71
C VAL A 130 -2.11 -11.15 -2.44
N ASP A 131 -2.02 -9.89 -2.02
CA ASP A 131 -2.73 -8.79 -2.66
C ASP A 131 -1.94 -7.48 -2.54
N PHE A 132 -2.28 -6.49 -3.39
CA PHE A 132 -1.71 -5.16 -3.34
C PHE A 132 -2.70 -4.14 -2.78
N GLY A 133 -2.15 -3.21 -2.00
CA GLY A 133 -2.84 -2.00 -1.57
C GLY A 133 -2.11 -0.75 -1.99
N GLU A 134 -2.76 0.40 -1.79
CA GLU A 134 -2.18 1.72 -1.99
C GLU A 134 -2.24 2.53 -0.70
N ALA A 135 -1.19 3.31 -0.44
CA ALA A 135 -1.14 4.25 0.68
C ALA A 135 -0.21 5.43 0.37
N ASP A 136 -0.39 6.51 1.12
CA ASP A 136 0.46 7.69 1.02
C ASP A 136 1.64 7.59 2.00
N PHE A 137 2.80 8.07 1.56
CA PHE A 137 4.06 8.07 2.32
C PHE A 137 4.82 9.37 2.09
N TYR A 138 5.58 9.81 3.08
CA TYR A 138 6.58 10.85 2.91
C TYR A 138 7.94 10.23 2.61
N GLU A 139 8.37 10.27 1.36
CA GLU A 139 9.70 9.85 0.93
C GLU A 139 10.58 11.07 0.76
N SER A 140 11.65 11.18 1.58
CA SER A 140 12.54 12.34 1.59
C SER A 140 11.79 13.68 1.66
N GLY A 141 10.73 13.75 2.48
CA GLY A 141 9.91 14.94 2.69
C GLY A 141 8.84 15.22 1.63
N LYS A 142 8.74 14.42 0.58
CA LYS A 142 7.69 14.55 -0.45
C LYS A 142 6.59 13.53 -0.22
N LEU A 143 5.33 13.97 -0.25
CA LEU A 143 4.18 13.08 -0.18
C LEU A 143 4.01 12.34 -1.51
N ILE A 144 4.09 11.02 -1.46
CA ILE A 144 4.01 10.15 -2.65
C ILE A 144 3.09 8.97 -2.33
N ARG A 145 2.17 8.67 -3.25
CA ARG A 145 1.37 7.44 -3.20
C ARG A 145 2.19 6.27 -3.72
N LYS A 146 2.25 5.21 -2.93
CA LYS A 146 2.97 3.98 -3.27
C LYS A 146 2.07 2.76 -3.16
N LYS A 147 2.49 1.68 -3.80
CA LYS A 147 1.89 0.36 -3.69
C LYS A 147 2.53 -0.39 -2.53
N TYR A 148 1.79 -1.30 -1.92
CA TYR A 148 2.36 -2.25 -0.97
C TYR A 148 1.77 -3.63 -1.19
N LEU A 149 2.65 -4.62 -1.27
CA LEU A 149 2.28 -6.04 -1.31
C LEU A 149 1.97 -6.49 0.12
N THR A 150 0.91 -7.25 0.29
CA THR A 150 0.56 -7.91 1.56
C THR A 150 0.43 -9.39 1.34
N LEU A 151 1.15 -10.18 2.13
CA LEU A 151 0.99 -11.62 2.25
C LEU A 151 0.26 -11.89 3.57
N SER A 152 -0.81 -12.68 3.55
CA SER A 152 -1.63 -13.01 4.71
C SER A 152 -1.89 -14.50 4.80
N PHE A 153 -1.78 -15.05 6.02
CA PHE A 153 -2.09 -16.45 6.34
C PHE A 153 -3.53 -16.53 6.88
N PRO A 154 -4.47 -17.09 6.11
CA PRO A 154 -5.87 -17.13 6.53
C PRO A 154 -6.13 -17.99 7.79
N TYR A 155 -5.28 -18.98 8.08
CA TYR A 155 -5.41 -19.85 9.25
C TYR A 155 -5.10 -19.13 10.56
N SER A 156 -3.94 -18.49 10.65
CA SER A 156 -3.51 -17.74 11.84
C SER A 156 -4.01 -16.30 11.86
N ASN A 157 -4.41 -15.76 10.71
CA ASN A 157 -4.64 -14.34 10.48
C ASN A 157 -3.37 -13.49 10.65
N ASP A 158 -2.19 -14.09 10.55
CA ASP A 158 -0.94 -13.33 10.48
C ASP A 158 -0.74 -12.74 9.08
N GLY A 159 0.20 -11.80 8.94
CA GLY A 159 0.50 -11.23 7.63
C GLY A 159 1.59 -10.18 7.67
N TYR A 160 2.22 -10.00 6.52
CA TYR A 160 3.40 -9.18 6.32
C TYR A 160 3.22 -8.30 5.10
N SER A 161 3.78 -7.11 5.11
CA SER A 161 3.67 -6.19 3.99
C SER A 161 5.02 -5.58 3.63
N GLN A 162 5.18 -5.24 2.33
CA GLN A 162 6.35 -4.60 1.76
C GLN A 162 5.94 -3.49 0.81
N VAL A 163 6.57 -2.32 0.86
CA VAL A 163 6.23 -1.13 0.08
C VAL A 163 7.09 -1.06 -1.19
N PHE A 164 6.44 -0.73 -2.31
CA PHE A 164 7.07 -0.63 -3.62
C PHE A 164 6.59 0.62 -4.39
N GLY A 165 7.31 0.96 -5.45
CA GLY A 165 6.86 2.01 -6.37
C GLY A 165 5.74 1.58 -7.31
N GLY A 166 5.57 0.27 -7.55
CA GLY A 166 4.58 -0.28 -8.49
C GLY A 166 4.20 -1.72 -8.19
N GLU A 167 3.40 -2.32 -9.07
CA GLU A 167 2.88 -3.70 -8.98
C GLU A 167 3.48 -4.59 -10.07
N THR A 168 4.79 -4.52 -10.30
CA THR A 168 5.46 -5.32 -11.35
C THR A 168 5.87 -6.69 -10.81
N ALA A 169 6.26 -7.60 -11.72
CA ALA A 169 6.74 -8.94 -11.34
C ALA A 169 7.97 -8.86 -10.41
N GLU A 170 8.85 -7.88 -10.65
CA GLU A 170 10.02 -7.66 -9.81
C GLU A 170 9.60 -7.24 -8.39
N CYS A 171 8.58 -6.38 -8.24
CA CYS A 171 8.07 -5.96 -6.94
C CYS A 171 7.41 -7.13 -6.19
N VAL A 172 6.61 -7.96 -6.88
CA VAL A 172 6.00 -9.15 -6.29
C VAL A 172 7.08 -10.13 -5.81
N CYS A 173 8.00 -10.50 -6.69
CA CYS A 173 9.05 -11.47 -6.35
C CYS A 173 9.93 -10.97 -5.20
N GLN A 174 10.35 -9.68 -5.22
CA GLN A 174 11.18 -9.11 -4.16
C GLN A 174 10.44 -9.09 -2.81
N GLY A 175 9.18 -8.65 -2.80
CA GLY A 175 8.40 -8.63 -1.57
C GLY A 175 8.20 -10.03 -0.98
N LEU A 176 8.02 -11.04 -1.84
CA LEU A 176 7.91 -12.42 -1.40
C LEU A 176 9.24 -12.99 -0.90
N VAL A 177 10.39 -12.68 -1.56
CA VAL A 177 11.73 -13.05 -1.06
C VAL A 177 11.94 -12.51 0.34
N ASP A 178 11.75 -11.20 0.51
CA ASP A 178 11.98 -10.51 1.80
C ASP A 178 11.11 -11.11 2.92
N ILE A 179 9.85 -11.42 2.61
CA ILE A 179 8.92 -12.03 3.57
C ILE A 179 9.32 -13.49 3.87
N PHE A 180 9.66 -14.31 2.84
CA PHE A 180 10.04 -15.71 3.04
C PHE A 180 11.31 -15.84 3.89
N GLU A 181 12.30 -14.99 3.65
CA GLU A 181 13.51 -14.94 4.46
C GLU A 181 13.21 -14.52 5.90
N PHE A 182 12.33 -13.53 6.09
CA PHE A 182 11.94 -13.04 7.41
C PHE A 182 11.21 -14.10 8.24
N ILE A 183 10.23 -14.81 7.63
CA ILE A 183 9.46 -15.86 8.35
C ILE A 183 10.18 -17.20 8.43
N GLY A 184 11.28 -17.37 7.69
CA GLY A 184 12.11 -18.57 7.70
C GLY A 184 11.54 -19.74 6.89
N GLY A 185 10.68 -19.50 5.90
CA GLY A 185 10.10 -20.57 5.08
C GLY A 185 9.21 -20.05 3.96
N VAL A 186 8.71 -20.97 3.13
CA VAL A 186 7.90 -20.67 1.95
C VAL A 186 6.51 -21.26 2.09
N PRO A 187 5.43 -20.49 1.96
CA PRO A 187 4.07 -21.03 1.93
C PRO A 187 3.93 -22.07 0.82
N PRO A 188 3.36 -23.28 1.09
CA PRO A 188 3.23 -24.33 0.08
C PRO A 188 2.30 -23.97 -1.07
N MET A 189 1.42 -22.99 -0.84
CA MET A 189 0.50 -22.44 -1.84
C MET A 189 0.33 -20.95 -1.65
N LEU A 190 0.48 -20.19 -2.73
CA LEU A 190 0.14 -18.78 -2.80
C LEU A 190 -1.14 -18.58 -3.62
N ILE A 191 -2.04 -17.75 -3.10
CA ILE A 191 -3.33 -17.45 -3.71
C ILE A 191 -3.32 -15.96 -4.11
N PHE A 192 -3.44 -15.72 -5.41
CA PHE A 192 -3.48 -14.37 -5.97
C PHE A 192 -4.88 -14.01 -6.46
N ASP A 193 -5.23 -12.74 -6.34
CA ASP A 193 -6.21 -12.16 -7.28
C ASP A 193 -5.54 -12.01 -8.66
N ASN A 194 -6.31 -11.65 -9.68
CA ASN A 194 -5.84 -11.42 -11.05
C ASN A 194 -4.68 -10.39 -11.12
N ALA A 195 -3.59 -10.64 -10.38
CA ALA A 195 -2.50 -9.72 -10.18
C ALA A 195 -1.73 -9.54 -11.48
N THR A 196 -1.78 -8.33 -12.02
CA THR A 196 -1.06 -7.91 -13.22
C THR A 196 0.45 -8.16 -13.15
N GLY A 197 1.06 -8.10 -11.96
CA GLY A 197 2.48 -8.38 -11.75
C GLY A 197 2.87 -9.87 -11.82
N VAL A 198 1.91 -10.78 -11.65
CA VAL A 198 2.17 -12.23 -11.59
C VAL A 198 1.90 -12.91 -12.93
N GLY A 199 0.90 -12.40 -13.68
CA GLY A 199 0.51 -12.96 -14.95
C GLY A 199 -0.63 -12.20 -15.62
N ARG A 200 -0.97 -12.60 -16.83
CA ARG A 200 -2.08 -12.05 -17.61
C ARG A 200 -3.08 -13.16 -17.91
N ARG A 201 -4.35 -12.92 -17.60
CA ARG A 201 -5.43 -13.82 -18.02
C ARG A 201 -5.81 -13.56 -19.48
N ILE A 202 -5.77 -14.61 -20.30
CA ILE A 202 -6.25 -14.60 -21.68
C ILE A 202 -7.30 -15.73 -21.80
N GLY A 203 -8.58 -15.34 -21.84
CA GLY A 203 -9.69 -16.31 -21.72
C GLY A 203 -9.69 -16.99 -20.35
N ASP A 204 -9.69 -18.31 -20.32
CA ASP A 204 -9.65 -19.11 -19.09
C ASP A 204 -8.22 -19.50 -18.67
N VAL A 205 -7.21 -19.17 -19.46
CA VAL A 205 -5.81 -19.51 -19.19
C VAL A 205 -5.07 -18.30 -18.64
N ILE A 206 -4.28 -18.53 -17.61
CA ILE A 206 -3.39 -17.52 -17.03
C ILE A 206 -1.96 -17.79 -17.53
N HIS A 207 -1.42 -16.79 -18.21
CA HIS A 207 -0.02 -16.77 -18.64
C HIS A 207 0.79 -16.06 -17.56
N GLU A 208 1.59 -16.82 -16.82
CA GLU A 208 2.49 -16.27 -15.80
C GLU A 208 3.60 -15.44 -16.47
N ALA A 209 4.03 -14.37 -15.80
CA ALA A 209 5.23 -13.63 -16.19
C ALA A 209 6.45 -14.54 -16.05
N GLU A 210 7.39 -14.50 -17.00
CA GLU A 210 8.57 -15.38 -17.01
C GLU A 210 9.37 -15.31 -15.71
N LEU A 211 9.60 -14.10 -15.18
CA LEU A 211 10.31 -13.92 -13.91
C LEU A 211 9.59 -14.62 -12.76
N PHE A 212 8.27 -14.50 -12.70
CA PHE A 212 7.47 -15.14 -11.66
C PHE A 212 7.44 -16.67 -11.81
N SER A 213 7.39 -17.19 -13.02
CA SER A 213 7.47 -18.63 -13.29
C SER A 213 8.81 -19.22 -12.83
N ARG A 214 9.93 -18.51 -13.10
CA ARG A 214 11.26 -18.88 -12.61
C ARG A 214 11.32 -18.83 -11.07
N PHE A 215 10.75 -17.79 -10.47
CA PHE A 215 10.65 -17.61 -9.02
C PHE A 215 9.88 -18.76 -8.37
N ARG A 216 8.69 -19.10 -8.91
CA ARG A 216 7.88 -20.22 -8.45
C ARG A 216 8.63 -21.54 -8.51
N THR A 217 9.35 -21.78 -9.60
CA THR A 217 10.16 -23.00 -9.79
C THR A 217 11.30 -23.06 -8.78
N HIS A 218 11.94 -21.94 -8.45
CA HIS A 218 13.04 -21.87 -7.49
C HIS A 218 12.59 -22.20 -6.05
N TYR A 219 11.42 -21.71 -5.63
CA TYR A 219 10.88 -21.90 -4.27
C TYR A 219 9.90 -23.09 -4.15
N HIS A 220 9.53 -23.75 -5.26
CA HIS A 220 8.70 -24.96 -5.32
C HIS A 220 7.27 -24.83 -4.75
N PHE A 221 6.70 -23.63 -4.66
CA PHE A 221 5.33 -23.45 -4.18
C PHE A 221 4.30 -23.58 -5.31
N ARG A 222 3.06 -23.88 -4.92
CA ARG A 222 1.91 -23.92 -5.85
C ARG A 222 1.25 -22.55 -5.91
N VAL A 223 0.64 -22.22 -7.06
CA VAL A 223 -0.12 -21.00 -7.27
C VAL A 223 -1.56 -21.33 -7.57
N ARG A 224 -2.46 -20.59 -6.95
CA ARG A 224 -3.90 -20.58 -7.26
C ARG A 224 -4.32 -19.14 -7.52
N PHE A 225 -5.10 -18.95 -8.58
CA PHE A 225 -5.73 -17.67 -8.86
C PHE A 225 -7.20 -17.74 -8.49
N CYS A 226 -7.72 -16.69 -7.85
CA CYS A 226 -9.13 -16.60 -7.52
C CYS A 226 -9.99 -16.52 -8.78
N ASN A 227 -11.20 -17.06 -8.71
CA ASN A 227 -12.15 -16.93 -9.79
C ASN A 227 -12.63 -15.49 -9.94
N PRO A 228 -12.90 -15.00 -11.15
CA PRO A 228 -13.53 -13.72 -11.36
C PRO A 228 -14.83 -13.63 -10.57
N TYR A 229 -15.06 -12.52 -9.89
CA TYR A 229 -16.26 -12.25 -9.06
C TYR A 229 -16.40 -13.09 -7.77
N SER A 230 -15.38 -13.81 -7.34
CA SER A 230 -15.37 -14.60 -6.10
C SER A 230 -14.74 -13.85 -4.93
N GLY A 231 -15.17 -12.62 -4.64
CA GLY A 231 -14.63 -11.79 -3.55
C GLY A 231 -14.68 -12.45 -2.16
N TRP A 232 -15.56 -13.46 -1.98
CA TRP A 232 -15.64 -14.24 -0.74
C TRP A 232 -14.41 -15.14 -0.52
N GLU A 233 -13.67 -15.53 -1.57
CA GLU A 233 -12.43 -16.31 -1.46
C GLU A 233 -11.27 -15.48 -0.89
N LYS A 234 -11.34 -14.14 -0.95
CA LYS A 234 -10.29 -13.19 -0.60
C LYS A 234 -10.48 -12.46 0.71
N GLY A 235 -11.59 -12.60 1.35
CA GLY A 235 -12.00 -11.77 2.48
C GLY A 235 -10.94 -11.63 3.61
N ASN A 236 -9.94 -12.50 3.67
CA ASN A 236 -8.84 -12.40 4.63
C ASN A 236 -7.79 -11.38 4.17
N VAL A 237 -7.21 -11.51 2.96
CA VAL A 237 -6.14 -10.62 2.53
C VAL A 237 -6.62 -9.18 2.28
N GLU A 238 -7.83 -8.99 1.74
CA GLU A 238 -8.42 -7.65 1.57
C GLU A 238 -8.54 -6.92 2.92
N ARG A 239 -9.04 -7.63 3.95
CA ARG A 239 -9.10 -7.09 5.32
C ARG A 239 -7.72 -6.82 5.90
N LYS A 240 -6.72 -7.65 5.58
CA LYS A 240 -5.35 -7.44 6.04
C LYS A 240 -4.70 -6.24 5.34
N VAL A 241 -4.97 -6.02 4.04
CA VAL A 241 -4.56 -4.82 3.31
C VAL A 241 -5.16 -3.56 3.98
N ASP A 242 -6.47 -3.56 4.26
CA ASP A 242 -7.13 -2.44 4.92
C ASP A 242 -6.63 -2.24 6.36
N TYR A 243 -6.42 -3.32 7.11
CA TYR A 243 -5.85 -3.29 8.46
C TYR A 243 -4.44 -2.66 8.45
N THR A 244 -3.58 -3.08 7.53
CA THR A 244 -2.22 -2.54 7.37
C THR A 244 -2.28 -1.04 7.11
N ARG A 245 -3.14 -0.60 6.19
CA ARG A 245 -3.34 0.82 5.87
C ARG A 245 -3.79 1.62 7.08
N ALA A 246 -4.78 1.12 7.82
CA ALA A 246 -5.38 1.84 8.95
C ALA A 246 -4.51 1.84 10.21
N ASN A 247 -3.71 0.79 10.46
CA ASN A 247 -3.01 0.60 11.72
C ASN A 247 -1.49 0.75 11.65
N LEU A 248 -0.87 0.44 10.49
CA LEU A 248 0.58 0.52 10.34
C LEU A 248 1.05 1.74 9.54
N PHE A 249 0.14 2.32 8.73
CA PHE A 249 0.43 3.51 7.93
C PHE A 249 -0.28 4.78 8.45
N VAL A 250 -0.79 4.74 9.67
CA VAL A 250 -1.34 5.91 10.38
C VAL A 250 -0.58 6.09 11.70
N PRO A 251 0.03 7.28 11.94
CA PRO A 251 0.16 8.42 11.03
C PRO A 251 0.97 8.08 9.77
N VAL A 252 0.83 8.93 8.71
CA VAL A 252 1.51 8.72 7.41
C VAL A 252 3.02 8.54 7.65
N PRO A 253 3.62 7.41 7.21
CA PRO A 253 5.02 7.12 7.49
C PRO A 253 5.98 8.03 6.72
N HIS A 254 7.13 8.29 7.34
CA HIS A 254 8.24 9.06 6.78
C HIS A 254 9.46 8.14 6.62
N PHE A 255 10.10 8.17 5.47
CA PHE A 255 11.37 7.48 5.24
C PHE A 255 12.18 8.15 4.12
N SER A 256 13.48 7.90 4.12
CA SER A 256 14.41 8.25 3.04
C SER A 256 14.83 7.02 2.24
N ASP A 257 14.91 5.86 2.91
CA ASP A 257 15.28 4.57 2.34
C ASP A 257 14.10 3.58 2.49
N ILE A 258 13.58 3.14 1.34
CA ILE A 258 12.45 2.22 1.27
C ILE A 258 12.81 0.81 1.73
N VAL A 259 14.05 0.35 1.49
CA VAL A 259 14.50 -1.00 1.89
C VAL A 259 14.60 -1.07 3.41
N GLN A 260 15.22 -0.07 4.03
CA GLN A 260 15.27 0.01 5.49
C GLN A 260 13.88 0.15 6.11
N TYR A 261 12.99 0.93 5.48
CA TYR A 261 11.60 1.05 5.93
C TYR A 261 10.87 -0.29 5.87
N ASN A 262 11.02 -1.03 4.78
CA ASN A 262 10.42 -2.34 4.60
C ASN A 262 10.86 -3.34 5.66
N HIS A 263 12.15 -3.38 6.01
CA HIS A 263 12.63 -4.22 7.11
C HIS A 263 11.98 -3.82 8.46
N LYS A 264 11.88 -2.51 8.76
CA LYS A 264 11.19 -2.03 9.95
C LYS A 264 9.70 -2.37 9.95
N LEU A 265 9.07 -2.42 8.77
CA LEU A 265 7.67 -2.78 8.62
C LEU A 265 7.42 -4.25 8.95
N LEU A 266 8.30 -5.17 8.55
CA LEU A 266 8.24 -6.58 8.95
C LEU A 266 8.28 -6.74 10.47
N LEU A 267 9.20 -6.06 11.15
CA LEU A 267 9.28 -6.06 12.62
C LEU A 267 8.02 -5.47 13.29
N LYS A 268 7.35 -4.50 12.65
CA LYS A 268 6.06 -3.99 13.16
C LYS A 268 4.95 -5.03 13.05
N HIS A 269 4.91 -5.79 11.96
CA HIS A 269 3.95 -6.89 11.80
C HIS A 269 4.17 -7.97 12.86
N GLU A 270 5.42 -8.38 13.09
CA GLU A 270 5.76 -9.37 14.10
C GLU A 270 5.31 -8.95 15.51
N ARG A 271 5.53 -7.68 15.90
CA ARG A 271 5.02 -7.15 17.18
C ARG A 271 3.50 -7.19 17.27
N LYS A 272 2.80 -6.96 16.15
CA LYS A 272 1.33 -6.99 16.09
C LYS A 272 0.77 -8.42 16.14
N ALA A 273 1.56 -9.42 15.85
CA ALA A 273 1.17 -10.83 15.98
C ALA A 273 0.91 -11.28 17.43
N SER A 274 1.28 -10.47 18.44
CA SER A 274 0.88 -10.70 19.84
C SER A 274 -0.62 -10.40 20.11
N GLU A 275 -1.34 -9.75 19.20
CA GLU A 275 -2.77 -9.51 19.30
C GLU A 275 -3.56 -10.82 19.20
N LEU A 276 -4.75 -10.85 19.84
CA LEU A 276 -5.61 -12.03 19.82
C LEU A 276 -6.29 -12.20 18.45
N HIS A 277 -6.33 -13.42 17.97
CA HIS A 277 -7.11 -13.77 16.79
C HIS A 277 -8.60 -13.52 17.05
N TYR A 278 -9.28 -12.78 16.16
CA TYR A 278 -10.64 -12.29 16.34
C TYR A 278 -11.72 -13.37 16.61
N LYS A 279 -11.52 -14.60 16.13
CA LYS A 279 -12.43 -15.74 16.38
C LYS A 279 -11.89 -16.71 17.43
N LYS A 280 -10.61 -17.12 17.28
CA LYS A 280 -10.03 -18.19 18.08
C LYS A 280 -9.62 -17.73 19.49
N GLN A 281 -9.53 -16.41 19.73
CA GLN A 281 -9.14 -15.80 21.02
C GLN A 281 -7.79 -16.32 21.56
N VAL A 282 -6.89 -16.67 20.65
CA VAL A 282 -5.50 -17.10 20.90
C VAL A 282 -4.59 -16.09 20.22
N PRO A 283 -3.39 -15.79 20.77
CA PRO A 283 -2.43 -14.93 20.09
C PRO A 283 -2.12 -15.39 18.66
N ILE A 284 -2.08 -14.43 17.72
CA ILE A 284 -1.81 -14.74 16.30
C ILE A 284 -0.46 -15.43 16.14
N CYS A 285 0.56 -15.01 16.90
CA CYS A 285 1.88 -15.62 16.85
C CYS A 285 1.89 -17.10 17.25
N GLU A 286 1.04 -17.52 18.21
CA GLU A 286 0.90 -18.93 18.58
C GLU A 286 0.23 -19.74 17.47
N LEU A 287 -0.79 -19.18 16.82
CA LEU A 287 -1.44 -19.81 15.67
C LEU A 287 -0.51 -19.89 14.47
N PHE A 288 0.36 -18.89 14.28
CA PHE A 288 1.33 -18.88 13.20
C PHE A 288 2.39 -19.99 13.32
N GLU A 289 2.64 -20.51 14.50
CA GLU A 289 3.52 -21.69 14.66
C GLU A 289 2.97 -22.92 13.91
N GLU A 290 1.65 -23.07 13.78
CA GLU A 290 1.06 -24.13 12.96
C GLU A 290 1.26 -23.84 11.45
N ASP A 291 1.10 -22.58 11.01
CA ASP A 291 1.44 -22.19 9.65
C ASP A 291 2.92 -22.44 9.36
N ARG A 292 3.81 -22.08 10.31
CA ARG A 292 5.27 -22.25 10.18
C ARG A 292 5.67 -23.72 10.00
N LYS A 293 5.03 -24.65 10.70
CA LYS A 293 5.28 -26.10 10.53
C LYS A 293 4.92 -26.60 9.14
N ALA A 294 3.98 -25.94 8.46
CA ALA A 294 3.52 -26.31 7.12
C ALA A 294 4.35 -25.64 5.99
N LEU A 295 5.24 -24.68 6.32
CA LEU A 295 6.08 -24.01 5.33
C LEU A 295 7.09 -25.00 4.71
N LEU A 296 7.39 -24.76 3.44
CA LEU A 296 8.51 -25.41 2.75
C LEU A 296 9.84 -24.79 3.21
N MET A 297 10.90 -25.57 3.17
CA MET A 297 12.24 -25.09 3.50
C MET A 297 12.72 -24.06 2.48
N LEU A 298 13.44 -23.05 2.98
CA LEU A 298 14.11 -22.09 2.11
C LEU A 298 15.21 -22.78 1.28
N PRO A 299 15.38 -22.41 0.00
CA PRO A 299 16.50 -22.88 -0.80
C PRO A 299 17.82 -22.30 -0.23
N PRO A 300 18.97 -22.99 -0.46
CA PRO A 300 20.27 -22.56 0.05
C PRO A 300 20.74 -21.17 -0.43
N LYS A 301 20.20 -20.71 -1.54
CA LYS A 301 20.47 -19.38 -2.09
C LYS A 301 19.15 -18.67 -2.36
N PRO A 302 18.99 -17.42 -1.96
CA PRO A 302 17.82 -16.63 -2.32
C PRO A 302 17.75 -16.43 -3.84
N PHE A 303 16.53 -16.27 -4.35
CA PHE A 303 16.33 -15.95 -5.75
C PHE A 303 16.78 -14.52 -6.04
N ASN A 304 17.65 -14.36 -7.04
CA ASN A 304 18.03 -13.03 -7.51
C ASN A 304 16.92 -12.44 -8.36
N VAL A 305 16.20 -11.47 -7.80
CA VAL A 305 15.07 -10.79 -8.45
C VAL A 305 15.60 -9.75 -9.42
N CYS A 306 15.87 -10.19 -10.65
CA CYS A 306 16.32 -9.34 -11.72
C CYS A 306 15.76 -9.82 -13.07
N ARG A 307 15.24 -8.90 -13.87
CA ARG A 307 14.86 -9.14 -15.26
C ARG A 307 15.84 -8.41 -16.17
N TYR A 308 16.46 -9.14 -17.10
CA TYR A 308 17.41 -8.57 -18.03
C TYR A 308 16.78 -8.27 -19.37
N GLU A 309 17.02 -7.04 -19.87
CA GLU A 309 16.55 -6.60 -21.19
C GLU A 309 17.65 -5.87 -21.96
N TRP A 310 17.68 -6.08 -23.27
CA TRP A 310 18.51 -5.30 -24.17
C TRP A 310 17.72 -4.10 -24.67
N LEU A 311 18.09 -2.92 -24.20
CA LEU A 311 17.48 -1.65 -24.60
C LEU A 311 18.43 -0.84 -25.49
N LYS A 312 17.88 -0.14 -26.47
CA LYS A 312 18.67 0.77 -27.30
C LYS A 312 18.80 2.12 -26.59
N ALA A 313 20.04 2.56 -26.37
CA ALA A 313 20.32 3.91 -25.91
C ALA A 313 20.07 4.93 -27.03
N ASP A 314 19.58 6.11 -26.67
CA ASP A 314 19.40 7.23 -27.58
C ASP A 314 20.73 7.93 -27.90
N GLY A 315 20.68 9.02 -28.71
CA GLY A 315 21.87 9.81 -29.06
C GLY A 315 22.52 10.51 -27.86
N TYR A 316 21.86 10.58 -26.72
CA TYR A 316 22.38 11.13 -25.45
C TYR A 316 22.95 10.05 -24.53
N GLY A 317 22.98 8.79 -24.97
CA GLY A 317 23.41 7.67 -24.15
C GLY A 317 22.42 7.30 -23.04
N LYS A 318 21.12 7.50 -23.25
CA LYS A 318 20.06 7.14 -22.28
C LYS A 318 19.21 6.01 -22.82
N VAL A 319 18.87 5.06 -21.96
CA VAL A 319 17.86 4.02 -22.22
C VAL A 319 16.51 4.47 -21.70
N CYS A 320 15.45 4.15 -22.45
CA CYS A 320 14.08 4.45 -22.07
C CYS A 320 13.35 3.19 -21.63
N MET A 321 12.82 3.20 -20.40
CA MET A 321 11.93 2.16 -19.88
C MET A 321 10.49 2.63 -19.90
N ASP A 322 9.57 1.71 -20.16
CA ASP A 322 8.12 1.92 -20.19
C ASP A 322 7.67 3.10 -21.07
N GLY A 323 8.52 3.53 -22.03
CA GLY A 323 8.31 4.67 -22.90
C GLY A 323 8.35 6.04 -22.22
N LYS A 324 8.70 6.12 -20.92
CA LYS A 324 8.57 7.34 -20.11
C LYS A 324 9.79 7.65 -19.25
N HIS A 325 10.49 6.64 -18.75
CA HIS A 325 11.56 6.79 -17.77
C HIS A 325 12.92 6.62 -18.45
N PHE A 326 13.71 7.68 -18.46
CA PHE A 326 15.02 7.71 -19.09
C PHE A 326 16.11 7.53 -18.03
N TYR A 327 17.05 6.62 -18.30
CA TYR A 327 18.19 6.35 -17.43
C TYR A 327 19.48 6.54 -18.20
N SER A 328 20.40 7.31 -17.65
CA SER A 328 21.71 7.51 -18.28
C SER A 328 22.54 6.23 -18.28
N THR A 329 23.27 6.02 -19.37
CA THR A 329 24.30 5.01 -19.49
C THR A 329 25.67 5.70 -19.64
N ARG A 330 26.65 5.05 -20.21
CA ARG A 330 27.89 5.72 -20.59
C ARG A 330 27.75 6.45 -21.92
N PRO A 331 28.47 7.58 -22.13
CA PRO A 331 28.45 8.30 -23.40
C PRO A 331 28.83 7.42 -24.63
N GLU A 332 29.69 6.42 -24.41
CA GLU A 332 30.13 5.48 -25.44
C GLU A 332 28.98 4.59 -25.95
N ASN A 333 27.94 4.41 -25.15
CA ASN A 333 26.77 3.59 -25.47
C ASN A 333 25.73 4.31 -26.36
N ALA A 334 25.97 5.57 -26.74
CA ALA A 334 25.04 6.33 -27.56
C ALA A 334 24.70 5.58 -28.86
N ASN A 335 23.39 5.42 -29.13
CA ASN A 335 22.81 4.67 -30.24
C ASN A 335 23.11 3.15 -30.26
N GLN A 336 23.72 2.59 -29.22
CA GLN A 336 24.01 1.16 -29.08
C GLN A 336 22.97 0.43 -28.25
N LYS A 337 22.96 -0.90 -28.32
CA LYS A 337 22.19 -1.74 -27.40
C LYS A 337 22.96 -1.92 -26.10
N VAL A 338 22.25 -1.77 -24.98
CA VAL A 338 22.82 -1.86 -23.64
C VAL A 338 22.02 -2.89 -22.85
N LEU A 339 22.71 -3.76 -22.12
CA LEU A 339 22.07 -4.70 -21.21
C LEU A 339 21.63 -3.96 -19.96
N VAL A 340 20.35 -4.13 -19.58
CA VAL A 340 19.74 -3.48 -18.42
C VAL A 340 19.19 -4.55 -17.50
N GLY A 341 19.60 -4.51 -16.23
CA GLY A 341 19.05 -5.32 -15.13
C GLY A 341 17.98 -4.55 -14.40
N ILE A 342 16.78 -5.09 -14.37
CA ILE A 342 15.59 -4.44 -13.82
C ILE A 342 15.22 -5.12 -12.51
N HIS A 343 15.42 -4.43 -11.38
CA HIS A 343 15.07 -4.86 -10.04
C HIS A 343 13.80 -4.17 -9.54
N ALA A 344 13.34 -4.52 -8.35
CA ALA A 344 12.18 -3.89 -7.72
C ALA A 344 12.39 -2.41 -7.39
N HIS A 345 13.58 -2.04 -6.94
CA HIS A 345 13.92 -0.68 -6.48
C HIS A 345 14.99 0.01 -7.32
N THR A 346 15.74 -0.73 -8.12
CA THR A 346 16.87 -0.22 -8.88
C THR A 346 16.86 -0.69 -10.33
N ILE A 347 17.62 0.02 -11.15
CA ILE A 347 17.91 -0.31 -12.55
C ILE A 347 19.43 -0.33 -12.69
N ASP A 348 19.97 -1.47 -13.10
CA ASP A 348 21.39 -1.63 -13.35
C ASP A 348 21.67 -1.50 -14.84
N ILE A 349 22.64 -0.69 -15.18
CA ILE A 349 23.21 -0.64 -16.53
C ILE A 349 24.45 -1.53 -16.54
N LEU A 350 24.49 -2.49 -17.46
CA LEU A 350 25.53 -3.51 -17.47
C LEU A 350 26.33 -3.49 -18.78
N THR A 351 27.55 -4.01 -18.71
CA THR A 351 28.35 -4.37 -19.89
C THR A 351 27.77 -5.62 -20.56
N GLU A 352 28.26 -5.95 -21.77
CA GLU A 352 27.90 -7.21 -22.46
C GLU A 352 28.27 -8.44 -21.63
N GLU A 353 29.34 -8.35 -20.82
CA GLU A 353 29.80 -9.44 -19.94
C GLU A 353 29.01 -9.49 -18.61
N GLY A 354 28.01 -8.60 -18.42
CA GLY A 354 27.16 -8.59 -17.24
C GLY A 354 27.74 -7.86 -16.02
N GLN A 355 28.80 -7.05 -16.20
CA GLN A 355 29.34 -6.21 -15.12
C GLN A 355 28.53 -4.93 -14.98
N VAL A 356 28.20 -4.55 -13.74
CA VAL A 356 27.45 -3.33 -13.45
C VAL A 356 28.30 -2.09 -13.74
N ILE A 357 27.78 -1.22 -14.62
CA ILE A 357 28.38 0.06 -14.99
C ILE A 357 27.90 1.15 -14.03
N THR A 358 26.60 1.23 -13.81
CA THR A 358 25.94 2.17 -12.90
C THR A 358 24.58 1.62 -12.48
N THR A 359 24.15 2.01 -11.28
CA THR A 359 22.85 1.64 -10.70
C THR A 359 22.03 2.91 -10.47
N HIS A 360 20.83 2.92 -10.98
CA HIS A 360 19.88 4.01 -10.79
C HIS A 360 18.75 3.59 -9.86
N LYS A 361 18.18 4.54 -9.11
CA LYS A 361 16.90 4.33 -8.42
C LYS A 361 15.81 4.18 -9.47
N ARG A 362 15.01 3.11 -9.38
CA ARG A 362 13.88 2.89 -10.29
C ARG A 362 12.76 3.86 -10.01
N VAL A 363 12.27 4.52 -11.05
CA VAL A 363 11.13 5.44 -11.01
C VAL A 363 9.90 4.71 -11.57
N PHE A 364 8.76 4.98 -10.98
CA PHE A 364 7.45 4.46 -11.38
C PHE A 364 6.47 5.62 -11.61
N GLY A 365 5.39 5.34 -12.29
CA GLY A 365 4.30 6.30 -12.55
C GLY A 365 4.17 6.67 -14.01
N ASP A 366 3.27 7.62 -14.29
CA ASP A 366 2.88 7.99 -15.66
C ASP A 366 3.63 9.20 -16.20
N ASN A 367 4.28 9.94 -15.34
CA ASN A 367 5.02 11.13 -15.74
C ASN A 367 6.40 10.76 -16.31
N ARG A 368 6.80 11.47 -17.35
CA ARG A 368 8.15 11.36 -17.89
C ARG A 368 9.17 11.74 -16.81
N SER A 369 10.20 10.90 -16.66
CA SER A 369 11.31 11.16 -15.76
C SER A 369 12.65 10.96 -16.46
N ASP A 370 13.66 11.67 -15.98
CA ASP A 370 15.04 11.58 -16.44
C ASP A 370 15.93 11.36 -15.20
N VAL A 371 16.51 10.18 -15.09
CA VAL A 371 17.43 9.81 -14.03
C VAL A 371 18.83 9.75 -14.60
N SER A 372 19.60 10.81 -14.35
CA SER A 372 20.94 10.95 -14.88
C SER A 372 21.99 10.64 -13.82
N ASP A 373 22.97 9.85 -14.17
CA ASP A 373 24.23 9.75 -13.47
C ASP A 373 25.17 10.87 -13.94
N TYR A 374 25.44 11.79 -13.06
CA TYR A 374 26.24 12.97 -13.39
C TYR A 374 27.70 12.65 -13.65
N THR A 375 28.20 11.48 -13.22
CA THR A 375 29.59 11.06 -13.51
C THR A 375 29.80 10.87 -15.01
N THR A 376 28.81 10.27 -15.69
CA THR A 376 28.86 10.09 -17.15
C THR A 376 28.78 11.43 -17.89
N THR A 377 27.94 12.33 -17.43
CA THR A 377 27.81 13.67 -18.01
C THR A 377 29.09 14.50 -17.81
N LEU A 378 29.67 14.44 -16.61
CA LEU A 378 30.93 15.10 -16.29
C LEU A 378 32.09 14.62 -17.17
N ALA A 379 32.16 13.30 -17.43
CA ALA A 379 33.17 12.72 -18.31
C ALA A 379 33.10 13.29 -19.75
N VAL A 380 31.87 13.55 -20.25
CA VAL A 380 31.68 14.22 -21.57
C VAL A 380 32.10 15.68 -21.50
N LEU A 381 31.70 16.40 -20.45
CA LEU A 381 32.03 17.82 -20.29
C LEU A 381 33.54 18.05 -20.10
N MET A 382 34.27 17.15 -19.46
CA MET A 382 35.72 17.21 -19.36
C MET A 382 36.39 17.12 -20.74
N LYS A 383 35.86 16.31 -21.66
CA LYS A 383 36.35 16.23 -23.05
C LYS A 383 35.96 17.48 -23.85
N ASN A 384 34.76 18.01 -23.62
CA ASN A 384 34.20 19.15 -24.31
C ASN A 384 33.58 20.20 -23.34
N SER A 385 34.46 20.95 -22.66
CA SER A 385 34.02 21.94 -21.66
C SER A 385 33.18 23.09 -22.25
N GLY A 386 33.25 23.34 -23.58
CA GLY A 386 32.40 24.30 -24.25
C GLY A 386 30.88 23.95 -24.22
N ALA A 387 30.53 22.70 -24.00
CA ALA A 387 29.14 22.26 -23.84
C ALA A 387 28.53 22.59 -22.45
N TRP A 388 29.32 23.08 -21.48
CA TRP A 388 28.86 23.44 -20.15
C TRP A 388 27.65 24.38 -20.17
N GLY A 389 27.72 25.49 -20.94
CA GLY A 389 26.69 26.53 -20.98
C GLY A 389 25.29 26.03 -21.28
N ASN A 390 25.15 24.92 -22.04
CA ASN A 390 23.88 24.33 -22.45
C ASN A 390 23.64 22.95 -21.80
N SER A 391 24.45 22.56 -20.82
CA SER A 391 24.31 21.25 -20.17
C SER A 391 23.23 21.25 -19.10
N GLY A 392 22.50 20.11 -18.96
CA GLY A 392 21.58 19.89 -17.84
C GLY A 392 22.27 19.94 -16.48
N LEU A 393 23.55 19.52 -16.42
CA LEU A 393 24.37 19.56 -15.21
C LEU A 393 24.54 20.99 -14.67
N ARG A 394 24.71 21.98 -15.57
CA ARG A 394 24.78 23.39 -15.19
C ARG A 394 23.49 23.84 -14.48
N GLN A 395 22.32 23.36 -14.89
CA GLN A 395 21.04 23.72 -14.28
C GLN A 395 20.89 23.13 -12.87
N GLU A 396 21.45 21.93 -12.64
CA GLU A 396 21.44 21.25 -11.36
C GLU A 396 22.54 21.74 -10.39
N THR A 397 23.49 22.56 -10.89
CA THR A 397 24.55 23.11 -10.07
C THR A 397 24.04 24.30 -9.25
N PRO A 398 24.37 24.42 -7.95
CA PRO A 398 24.00 25.56 -7.10
C PRO A 398 24.34 26.90 -7.71
N ASP A 399 23.49 27.90 -7.50
CA ASP A 399 23.56 29.20 -8.20
C ASP A 399 24.90 29.91 -8.03
N ALA A 400 25.48 29.91 -6.81
CA ALA A 400 26.75 30.56 -6.54
C ALA A 400 27.91 29.87 -7.28
N LEU A 401 27.94 28.55 -7.25
CA LEU A 401 28.96 27.75 -7.94
C LEU A 401 28.78 27.87 -9.46
N ARG A 402 27.54 27.84 -9.97
CA ARG A 402 27.25 28.02 -11.39
C ARG A 402 27.75 29.37 -11.89
N THR A 403 27.45 30.45 -11.18
CA THR A 403 27.92 31.82 -11.54
C THR A 403 29.43 31.88 -11.55
N TYR A 404 30.10 31.29 -10.59
CA TYR A 404 31.55 31.20 -10.55
C TYR A 404 32.11 30.46 -11.78
N MET A 405 31.58 29.26 -12.07
CA MET A 405 32.03 28.42 -13.19
C MET A 405 31.78 29.10 -14.56
N ASP A 406 30.64 29.78 -14.73
CA ASP A 406 30.30 30.50 -15.93
C ASP A 406 31.27 31.68 -16.22
N ALA A 407 31.84 32.27 -15.18
CA ALA A 407 32.81 33.36 -15.30
C ALA A 407 34.25 32.87 -15.57
N GLN A 408 34.53 31.56 -15.50
CA GLN A 408 35.87 31.07 -15.68
C GLN A 408 36.30 30.95 -17.14
N PRO A 409 37.58 31.20 -17.45
CA PRO A 409 38.13 30.85 -18.76
C PRO A 409 38.12 29.32 -18.95
N LYS A 410 38.10 28.91 -20.24
CA LYS A 410 37.89 27.51 -20.64
C LYS A 410 38.81 26.49 -19.91
N GLU A 411 40.05 26.85 -19.64
CA GLU A 411 41.02 26.00 -18.95
C GLU A 411 40.63 25.79 -17.47
N LYS A 412 40.35 26.90 -16.78
CA LYS A 412 39.92 26.84 -15.38
C LYS A 412 38.55 26.14 -15.20
N LEU A 413 37.61 26.35 -16.15
CA LEU A 413 36.36 25.62 -16.18
C LEU A 413 36.59 24.11 -16.28
N LYS A 414 37.55 23.68 -17.12
CA LYS A 414 37.91 22.27 -17.26
C LYS A 414 38.48 21.71 -15.97
N ASP A 415 39.29 22.47 -15.22
CA ASP A 415 39.79 22.07 -13.91
C ASP A 415 38.67 21.97 -12.88
N CYS A 416 37.74 22.91 -12.85
CA CYS A 416 36.54 22.82 -11.98
C CYS A 416 35.71 21.57 -12.32
N LEU A 417 35.49 21.27 -13.59
CA LEU A 417 34.77 20.07 -14.02
C LEU A 417 35.52 18.77 -13.63
N ARG A 418 36.86 18.78 -13.66
CA ARG A 418 37.68 17.63 -13.20
C ARG A 418 37.52 17.42 -11.71
N ILE A 419 37.62 18.49 -10.90
CA ILE A 419 37.41 18.44 -9.45
C ILE A 419 36.00 17.93 -9.14
N MET A 420 34.98 18.49 -9.81
CA MET A 420 33.61 18.05 -9.65
C MET A 420 33.42 16.57 -9.97
N ASN A 421 34.04 16.07 -11.05
CA ASN A 421 33.97 14.65 -11.42
C ASN A 421 34.63 13.74 -10.38
N GLU A 422 35.79 14.10 -9.87
CA GLU A 422 36.51 13.33 -8.85
C GLU A 422 35.72 13.26 -7.56
N LEU A 423 35.19 14.38 -7.09
CA LEU A 423 34.34 14.41 -5.89
C LEU A 423 33.00 13.69 -6.10
N THR A 424 32.40 13.79 -7.28
CA THR A 424 31.15 13.09 -7.60
C THR A 424 31.34 11.58 -7.57
N ASN A 425 32.44 11.07 -8.09
CA ASN A 425 32.77 9.65 -8.05
C ASN A 425 32.94 9.11 -6.61
N GLN A 426 33.45 9.96 -5.71
CA GLN A 426 33.75 9.55 -4.34
C GLN A 426 32.61 9.80 -3.35
N TYR A 427 31.89 10.92 -3.48
CA TYR A 427 30.91 11.40 -2.49
C TYR A 427 29.50 11.59 -3.05
N GLY A 428 29.30 11.41 -4.37
CA GLY A 428 28.06 11.72 -5.06
C GLY A 428 27.93 13.20 -5.44
N PHE A 429 27.12 13.47 -6.48
CA PHE A 429 27.02 14.82 -7.09
C PHE A 429 26.56 15.90 -6.11
N GLN A 430 25.56 15.63 -5.28
CA GLN A 430 25.01 16.64 -4.36
C GLN A 430 26.06 17.10 -3.33
N ALA A 431 26.79 16.14 -2.77
CA ALA A 431 27.86 16.45 -1.81
C ALA A 431 29.02 17.17 -2.50
N ALA A 432 29.41 16.76 -3.70
CA ALA A 432 30.43 17.40 -4.51
C ALA A 432 30.05 18.85 -4.85
N ALA A 433 28.83 19.11 -5.33
CA ALA A 433 28.35 20.42 -5.67
C ALA A 433 28.29 21.36 -4.46
N SER A 434 27.74 20.87 -3.32
CA SER A 434 27.68 21.65 -2.08
C SER A 434 29.08 21.95 -1.52
N ALA A 435 30.01 20.98 -1.56
CA ALA A 435 31.38 21.18 -1.11
C ALA A 435 32.11 22.21 -1.96
N MET A 436 31.96 22.14 -3.30
CA MET A 436 32.54 23.11 -4.23
C MET A 436 31.92 24.51 -4.07
N GLU A 437 30.62 24.61 -3.80
CA GLU A 437 29.96 25.89 -3.49
C GLU A 437 30.55 26.54 -2.23
N MET A 438 30.73 25.73 -1.16
CA MET A 438 31.39 26.21 0.09
C MET A 438 32.84 26.61 -0.14
N ALA A 439 33.60 25.89 -0.98
CA ALA A 439 34.96 26.23 -1.34
C ALA A 439 35.00 27.53 -2.20
N CYS A 440 34.04 27.69 -3.13
CA CYS A 440 33.88 28.90 -3.92
C CYS A 440 33.66 30.14 -3.03
N ALA A 441 32.84 30.05 -1.99
CA ALA A 441 32.59 31.13 -1.04
C ALA A 441 33.86 31.56 -0.28
N ARG A 442 34.91 30.71 -0.22
CA ARG A 442 36.23 30.99 0.37
C ARG A 442 37.22 31.60 -0.62
N GLY A 443 36.82 31.82 -1.87
CA GLY A 443 37.56 32.50 -2.91
C GLY A 443 38.42 31.63 -3.84
N ASN A 444 38.58 30.33 -3.56
CA ASN A 444 39.29 29.41 -4.46
C ASN A 444 38.78 27.97 -4.37
N ILE A 445 38.56 27.36 -5.54
CA ILE A 445 38.18 25.95 -5.62
C ILE A 445 39.46 25.14 -5.84
N ASN A 446 39.87 24.37 -4.84
CA ASN A 446 40.92 23.36 -4.98
C ASN A 446 40.42 22.00 -4.51
N ILE A 447 41.04 20.94 -5.01
CA ILE A 447 40.60 19.56 -4.76
C ILE A 447 40.71 19.18 -3.27
N CYS A 448 41.75 19.63 -2.57
CA CYS A 448 41.98 19.27 -1.17
C CYS A 448 40.89 19.84 -0.26
N ASP A 449 40.60 21.14 -0.37
CA ASP A 449 39.58 21.80 0.44
C ASP A 449 38.21 21.26 0.15
N ALA A 450 37.89 21.10 -1.13
CA ALA A 450 36.59 20.58 -1.57
C ALA A 450 36.36 19.11 -1.15
N SER A 451 37.44 18.29 -1.15
CA SER A 451 37.39 16.88 -0.67
C SER A 451 37.13 16.81 0.84
N VAL A 452 37.79 17.65 1.64
CA VAL A 452 37.54 17.72 3.09
C VAL A 452 36.10 18.16 3.39
N LEU A 453 35.59 19.13 2.63
CA LEU A 453 34.22 19.60 2.80
C LEU A 453 33.20 18.52 2.38
N ALA A 454 33.45 17.82 1.28
CA ALA A 454 32.60 16.72 0.83
C ALA A 454 32.58 15.55 1.84
N ALA A 455 33.73 15.19 2.39
CA ALA A 455 33.82 14.18 3.44
C ALA A 455 33.04 14.57 4.70
N ARG A 456 33.07 15.85 5.10
CA ARG A 456 32.25 16.35 6.23
C ARG A 456 30.78 16.30 5.96
N ILE A 457 30.34 16.69 4.75
CA ILE A 457 28.91 16.67 4.35
C ILE A 457 28.35 15.25 4.37
N THR A 458 29.12 14.28 3.90
CA THR A 458 28.69 12.87 3.81
C THR A 458 28.94 12.07 5.08
N GLY A 459 29.66 12.62 6.07
CA GLY A 459 30.13 11.87 7.23
C GLY A 459 31.15 10.78 6.86
N TYR A 460 31.71 10.81 5.67
CA TYR A 460 32.68 9.82 5.18
C TYR A 460 33.94 9.79 6.03
N GLY A 461 34.25 8.64 6.62
CA GLY A 461 35.42 8.47 7.50
C GLY A 461 35.24 8.98 8.94
N ILE A 462 34.05 9.54 9.27
CA ILE A 462 33.66 9.82 10.64
C ILE A 462 32.84 8.62 11.10
N SER A 463 33.44 7.76 11.92
CA SER A 463 32.65 6.81 12.71
C SER A 463 31.67 7.65 13.53
N THR A 464 30.37 7.56 13.25
CA THR A 464 29.36 8.06 14.18
C THR A 464 29.67 7.43 15.53
N PRO A 465 29.92 8.22 16.59
CA PRO A 465 30.00 7.62 17.91
C PRO A 465 28.69 6.87 18.11
N PRO A 466 28.71 5.67 18.73
CA PRO A 466 27.48 4.96 19.03
C PRO A 466 26.51 5.93 19.71
N GLU A 467 25.24 5.90 19.39
CA GLU A 467 24.16 6.76 19.94
C GLU A 467 24.01 6.63 21.48
N THR A 468 24.81 5.83 22.11
CA THR A 468 25.03 5.86 23.54
C THR A 468 26.04 6.98 23.85
N GLY A 469 25.60 8.22 23.86
CA GLY A 469 26.27 9.24 24.66
C GLY A 469 26.45 8.69 26.08
N PRO A 470 27.55 9.00 26.78
CA PRO A 470 27.71 8.55 28.14
C PRO A 470 26.45 8.94 28.91
N SER A 471 25.72 7.93 29.42
CA SER A 471 24.54 8.18 30.24
C SER A 471 24.99 9.06 31.39
N LEU A 472 24.40 10.23 31.56
CA LEU A 472 24.67 11.11 32.69
C LEU A 472 24.45 10.40 34.03
N GLU A 473 23.66 9.33 34.04
CA GLU A 473 23.47 8.44 35.20
C GLU A 473 24.76 7.81 35.71
N ILE A 474 25.76 7.57 34.84
CA ILE A 474 27.11 7.08 35.29
C ILE A 474 27.84 8.15 36.12
N TYR A 475 27.63 9.42 35.76
CA TYR A 475 28.22 10.53 36.52
C TYR A 475 27.44 10.77 37.81
N ASP A 476 26.13 10.64 37.82
CA ASP A 476 25.29 10.76 39.01
C ASP A 476 25.58 9.63 40.02
N GLU A 477 25.74 8.39 39.57
CA GLU A 477 26.18 7.28 40.44
C GLU A 477 27.59 7.50 41.04
N ALA A 478 28.52 8.04 40.28
CA ALA A 478 29.87 8.34 40.78
C ALA A 478 29.85 9.47 41.81
N PHE A 479 29.01 10.48 41.65
CA PHE A 479 28.82 11.59 42.59
C PHE A 479 28.11 11.14 43.87
N LEU A 480 27.08 10.32 43.77
CA LEU A 480 26.32 9.80 44.91
C LEU A 480 27.12 8.79 45.76
N LYS A 481 28.03 8.04 45.14
CA LYS A 481 28.94 7.11 45.83
C LYS A 481 30.19 7.78 46.43
N GLY A 482 30.56 8.98 45.92
CA GLY A 482 31.68 9.77 46.44
C GLY A 482 31.40 10.63 47.68
N GLY A 483 30.10 10.87 48.00
CA GLY A 483 29.67 11.73 49.12
C GLY A 483 29.63 11.10 50.50
N ASN A 484 29.97 9.81 50.67
CA ASN A 484 29.89 9.11 51.96
C ASN A 484 31.25 8.62 52.49
N LYS A 485 32.37 9.33 52.19
CA LYS A 485 33.66 9.11 52.86
C LYS A 485 34.27 10.44 53.27
N ALA A 486 33.62 11.14 54.20
CA ALA A 486 34.25 12.15 55.04
C ALA A 486 33.34 12.41 56.23
N LEU A 487 33.42 11.58 57.25
CA LEU A 487 33.42 11.91 58.69
C LEU A 487 33.60 10.62 59.49
#